data_7b54b7a2aef99a691c3f16db3c157d1c
#
_entry.id   7b54b7a2aef99a691c3f16db3c157d1c
#
_cell.length_a   1.000
_cell.length_b   1.000
_cell.length_c   1.000
_cell.angle_alpha   90.00
_cell.angle_beta   90.00
_cell.angle_gamma   90.00
#
_symmetry.space_group_name_H-M   'P 1'
#
loop_
_entity.id
_entity.type
_entity.pdbx_description
1 polymer ?
#
loop_
_entity_poly.entity_id
_entity_poly.type
_entity_poly.pdbx_seq_one_letter_code
_entity_poly.pdbx_strand_id
1 'polypeptide(L)'
;MKRTVLVFLCAAAVAKAGAGADADRAAYLRGFDERAHYIAAYFDTSLAGGYYSAAARYAHNRDIATADSIFVAQLKEPRGDMFWMFPCIGTYLHGKDRMSAATRAVVRNAWKTYMPYRGDTENHWAMYYSTLYLAAEQWPGLPGSEWYNGKSSDENLADAKEYLIHWMTITMTIGQGEFDSPDYFPEYAISMSLLADYAQDPVMKRRGTMMLDYLLADFADEQLDGQYLGGFSRIYQPAVFKPLLSAGSGFAWLYFGTGDPVQSGWVLLPALGDYRLPQIIEEIATDRTHPYVERERKRVRNVIRFGTEKNPPVYKYTYVTKDYGIGSLQGGLLQPIQQHTWGVRYTYGKPYTTIFGLHPYWSSYELGMFFPEEIRPLIADVVASKSTYNNPDKWTGGSPFERTFQHLNTLIVLYDIPPGTQTEHIDGFFPRNLEERTVDPSGWILCKAGEVYVGWYPLQEGVWMEEHDTPGQAKNVIGRPEDLPRSKETGNWRFRSNALRNGEVVEVRSQSEIGSFEKFCRALRAHTPRATLIAGKVSVEYTTPGNDRMKFAFPDGRWLNGKRVDLTTTPLFDGPFLHAAVGGRKLTITHGREKLILDFANVTITE
;
A
#
# COMPACT_ATOMS: atom_id res chain seq x y z
N MET A 1 1.05 21.94 55.09
CA MET A 1 0.54 20.59 54.77
C MET A 1 -0.12 20.41 53.38
N LYS A 2 -0.58 21.46 52.67
CA LYS A 2 -1.26 21.29 51.36
C LYS A 2 -0.33 21.11 50.12
N ARG A 3 0.95 21.48 50.19
CA ARG A 3 1.90 21.31 49.06
C ARG A 3 2.52 19.92 48.94
N THR A 4 2.67 19.20 50.05
CA THR A 4 3.32 17.88 50.09
C THR A 4 2.37 16.78 49.60
N VAL A 5 1.04 16.93 49.76
CA VAL A 5 0.04 15.97 49.31
C VAL A 5 -0.12 16.00 47.77
N LEU A 6 0.06 17.17 47.14
CA LEU A 6 -0.07 17.29 45.66
C LEU A 6 1.10 16.65 44.95
N VAL A 7 2.31 16.70 45.50
CA VAL A 7 3.51 16.06 44.92
C VAL A 7 3.42 14.52 44.99
N PHE A 8 2.88 13.98 46.10
CA PHE A 8 2.66 12.53 46.23
C PHE A 8 1.55 11.98 45.30
N LEU A 9 0.50 12.77 45.10
CA LEU A 9 -0.58 12.38 44.17
C LEU A 9 -0.11 12.44 42.71
N CYS A 10 0.68 13.43 42.32
CA CYS A 10 1.28 13.46 40.96
C CYS A 10 2.29 12.34 40.76
N ALA A 11 3.16 12.04 41.75
CA ALA A 11 4.12 10.95 41.66
C ALA A 11 3.43 9.56 41.60
N ALA A 12 2.33 9.37 42.36
CA ALA A 12 1.56 8.13 42.30
C ALA A 12 0.76 7.98 41.00
N ALA A 13 0.30 9.08 40.40
CA ALA A 13 -0.39 9.06 39.10
C ALA A 13 0.59 8.79 37.96
N VAL A 14 1.80 9.37 37.99
CA VAL A 14 2.86 9.10 37.01
C VAL A 14 3.38 7.66 37.13
N ALA A 15 3.55 7.16 38.36
CA ALA A 15 3.97 5.77 38.58
C ALA A 15 2.89 4.75 38.15
N LYS A 16 1.60 5.05 38.31
CA LYS A 16 0.49 4.22 37.79
C LYS A 16 0.36 4.27 36.28
N ALA A 17 0.57 5.44 35.69
CA ALA A 17 0.56 5.58 34.21
C ALA A 17 1.74 4.83 33.59
N GLY A 18 2.95 4.93 34.16
CA GLY A 18 4.11 4.18 33.69
C GLY A 18 3.96 2.66 33.85
N ALA A 19 3.40 2.17 34.95
CA ALA A 19 3.14 0.75 35.14
C ALA A 19 2.06 0.21 34.17
N GLY A 20 1.11 1.04 33.73
CA GLY A 20 0.12 0.72 32.70
C GLY A 20 0.78 0.60 31.32
N ALA A 21 1.56 1.59 30.91
CA ALA A 21 2.27 1.58 29.63
C ALA A 21 3.25 0.40 29.49
N ASP A 22 4.00 0.08 30.57
CA ASP A 22 4.87 -1.09 30.57
C ASP A 22 4.09 -2.42 30.44
N ALA A 23 2.91 -2.52 31.05
CA ALA A 23 2.05 -3.70 30.94
C ALA A 23 1.46 -3.85 29.51
N ASP A 24 1.05 -2.74 28.89
CA ASP A 24 0.51 -2.70 27.53
C ASP A 24 1.60 -3.06 26.51
N ARG A 25 2.81 -2.49 26.68
CA ARG A 25 3.98 -2.86 25.86
C ARG A 25 4.33 -4.35 25.99
N ALA A 26 4.32 -4.90 27.19
CA ALA A 26 4.59 -6.33 27.42
C ALA A 26 3.49 -7.21 26.79
N ALA A 27 2.23 -6.77 26.81
CA ALA A 27 1.13 -7.48 26.15
C ALA A 27 1.27 -7.48 24.62
N TYR A 28 1.61 -6.33 24.05
CA TYR A 28 1.92 -6.21 22.62
C TYR A 28 3.04 -7.17 22.18
N LEU A 29 4.17 -7.15 22.91
CA LEU A 29 5.32 -8.01 22.57
C LEU A 29 4.97 -9.50 22.62
N ARG A 30 4.22 -9.94 23.65
CA ARG A 30 3.72 -11.32 23.69
C ARG A 30 2.81 -11.64 22.50
N GLY A 31 1.88 -10.76 22.17
CA GLY A 31 1.00 -10.92 21.01
C GLY A 31 1.77 -10.97 19.68
N PHE A 32 2.80 -10.13 19.53
CA PHE A 32 3.69 -10.21 18.36
C PHE A 32 4.40 -11.57 18.28
N ASP A 33 4.99 -12.03 19.38
CA ASP A 33 5.71 -13.31 19.41
C ASP A 33 4.77 -14.50 19.13
N GLU A 34 3.52 -14.46 19.61
CA GLU A 34 2.50 -15.46 19.30
C GLU A 34 2.16 -15.49 17.80
N ARG A 35 1.98 -14.33 17.18
CA ARG A 35 1.70 -14.19 15.74
C ARG A 35 2.91 -14.62 14.90
N ALA A 36 4.11 -14.22 15.28
CA ALA A 36 5.35 -14.63 14.65
C ALA A 36 5.54 -16.16 14.70
N HIS A 37 5.28 -16.76 15.87
CA HIS A 37 5.31 -18.22 16.03
C HIS A 37 4.26 -18.93 15.16
N TYR A 38 3.05 -18.40 15.08
CA TYR A 38 1.98 -18.94 14.21
C TYR A 38 2.41 -18.99 12.75
N ILE A 39 3.03 -17.91 12.24
CA ILE A 39 3.54 -17.84 10.86
C ILE A 39 4.66 -18.88 10.67
N ALA A 40 5.63 -18.88 11.57
CA ALA A 40 6.81 -19.75 11.46
C ALA A 40 6.44 -21.24 11.54
N ALA A 41 5.51 -21.63 12.41
CA ALA A 41 5.06 -23.01 12.58
C ALA A 41 4.44 -23.61 11.29
N TYR A 42 3.78 -22.80 10.48
CA TYR A 42 3.28 -23.23 9.17
C TYR A 42 4.43 -23.62 8.23
N PHE A 43 5.50 -22.80 8.17
CA PHE A 43 6.64 -23.05 7.29
C PHE A 43 7.58 -24.14 7.82
N ASP A 44 7.68 -24.32 9.13
CA ASP A 44 8.44 -25.40 9.75
C ASP A 44 8.01 -26.80 9.30
N THR A 45 6.72 -26.97 9.04
CA THR A 45 6.13 -28.25 8.64
C THR A 45 5.99 -28.41 7.13
N SER A 46 5.99 -27.31 6.38
CA SER A 46 5.84 -27.32 4.92
C SER A 46 7.14 -27.71 4.23
N LEU A 47 7.06 -28.55 3.20
CA LEU A 47 8.16 -28.81 2.25
C LEU A 47 8.04 -27.92 1.01
N ALA A 48 6.85 -27.41 0.71
CA ALA A 48 6.56 -26.62 -0.47
C ALA A 48 6.89 -25.13 -0.32
N GLY A 49 7.26 -24.66 0.86
CA GLY A 49 7.53 -23.23 1.13
C GLY A 49 8.89 -22.72 0.62
N GLY A 50 9.72 -23.57 0.01
CA GLY A 50 11.01 -23.18 -0.58
C GLY A 50 11.94 -22.49 0.43
N TYR A 51 12.47 -21.32 0.06
CA TYR A 51 13.33 -20.52 0.93
C TYR A 51 12.74 -20.30 2.33
N TYR A 52 11.45 -20.04 2.43
CA TYR A 52 10.77 -19.74 3.69
C TYR A 52 10.72 -20.96 4.62
N SER A 53 10.48 -22.16 4.06
CA SER A 53 10.52 -23.39 4.84
C SER A 53 11.92 -23.70 5.36
N ALA A 54 12.96 -23.40 4.59
CA ALA A 54 14.33 -23.51 5.05
C ALA A 54 14.64 -22.48 6.15
N ALA A 55 14.25 -21.21 5.96
CA ALA A 55 14.47 -20.13 6.92
C ALA A 55 13.84 -20.44 8.29
N ALA A 56 12.56 -20.88 8.33
CA ALA A 56 11.88 -21.24 9.56
C ALA A 56 12.59 -22.38 10.30
N ARG A 57 12.98 -23.46 9.59
CA ARG A 57 13.72 -24.58 10.18
C ARG A 57 15.07 -24.15 10.75
N TYR A 58 15.83 -23.31 10.04
CA TYR A 58 17.09 -22.78 10.56
C TYR A 58 16.86 -21.93 11.81
N ALA A 59 15.90 -21.01 11.78
CA ALA A 59 15.61 -20.14 12.91
C ALA A 59 15.23 -20.94 14.17
N HIS A 60 14.44 -22.00 14.02
CA HIS A 60 14.00 -22.86 15.13
C HIS A 60 14.95 -24.05 15.42
N ASN A 61 16.10 -24.14 14.75
CA ASN A 61 17.04 -25.25 14.85
C ASN A 61 16.38 -26.62 14.66
N ARG A 62 15.51 -26.73 13.67
CA ARG A 62 14.69 -27.92 13.41
C ARG A 62 15.05 -28.54 12.07
N ASP A 63 15.33 -29.84 12.05
CA ASP A 63 15.55 -30.63 10.83
C ASP A 63 16.47 -29.93 9.81
N ILE A 64 17.67 -29.61 10.24
CA ILE A 64 18.67 -28.84 9.49
C ILE A 64 19.02 -29.51 8.16
N ALA A 65 19.08 -30.85 8.12
CA ALA A 65 19.38 -31.57 6.87
C ALA A 65 18.31 -31.37 5.81
N THR A 66 17.03 -31.34 6.21
CA THR A 66 15.92 -31.01 5.29
C THR A 66 15.96 -29.53 4.89
N ALA A 67 16.28 -28.63 5.82
CA ALA A 67 16.45 -27.20 5.48
C ALA A 67 17.54 -26.98 4.44
N ASP A 68 18.70 -27.62 4.60
CA ASP A 68 19.81 -27.62 3.64
C ASP A 68 19.36 -28.15 2.28
N SER A 69 18.65 -29.28 2.24
CA SER A 69 18.16 -29.88 0.99
C SER A 69 17.18 -28.97 0.25
N ILE A 70 16.23 -28.36 0.96
CA ILE A 70 15.27 -27.42 0.40
C ILE A 70 15.99 -26.19 -0.17
N PHE A 71 16.91 -25.60 0.61
CA PHE A 71 17.60 -24.38 0.20
C PHE A 71 18.49 -24.62 -1.02
N VAL A 72 19.26 -25.71 -1.03
CA VAL A 72 20.09 -26.12 -2.18
C VAL A 72 19.20 -26.35 -3.43
N ALA A 73 18.03 -26.98 -3.25
CA ALA A 73 17.12 -27.21 -4.37
C ALA A 73 16.61 -25.88 -5.00
N GLN A 74 16.33 -24.87 -4.19
CA GLN A 74 15.93 -23.54 -4.68
C GLN A 74 17.04 -22.83 -5.47
N LEU A 75 18.31 -23.11 -5.15
CA LEU A 75 19.47 -22.48 -5.77
C LEU A 75 20.00 -23.20 -7.00
N LYS A 76 19.40 -24.33 -7.40
CA LYS A 76 19.74 -25.01 -8.67
C LYS A 76 19.30 -24.18 -9.88
N GLU A 77 18.12 -23.60 -9.79
CA GLU A 77 17.52 -22.74 -10.81
C GLU A 77 16.89 -21.52 -10.13
N PRO A 78 17.68 -20.51 -9.73
CA PRO A 78 17.13 -19.29 -9.17
C PRO A 78 16.24 -18.58 -10.18
N ARG A 79 15.24 -17.85 -9.69
CA ARG A 79 14.41 -17.01 -10.53
C ARG A 79 15.25 -15.93 -11.24
N GLY A 80 14.92 -15.59 -12.49
CA GLY A 80 15.71 -14.69 -13.33
C GLY A 80 15.74 -13.21 -12.93
N ASP A 81 15.17 -12.85 -11.78
CA ASP A 81 15.01 -11.49 -11.30
C ASP A 81 15.39 -11.37 -9.81
N MET A 82 15.25 -10.18 -9.22
CA MET A 82 15.60 -9.92 -7.82
C MET A 82 14.73 -10.67 -6.80
N PHE A 83 13.62 -11.31 -7.20
CA PHE A 83 12.74 -12.04 -6.29
C PHE A 83 13.34 -13.31 -5.70
N TRP A 84 14.50 -13.77 -6.17
CA TRP A 84 15.24 -14.82 -5.47
C TRP A 84 16.24 -14.27 -4.44
N MET A 85 16.70 -13.02 -4.64
CA MET A 85 17.78 -12.44 -3.85
C MET A 85 17.38 -12.23 -2.39
N PHE A 86 16.20 -11.62 -2.14
CA PHE A 86 15.78 -11.32 -0.77
C PHE A 86 15.46 -12.59 0.04
N PRO A 87 14.71 -13.60 -0.47
CA PRO A 87 14.52 -14.82 0.30
C PRO A 87 15.78 -15.64 0.45
N CYS A 88 16.70 -15.61 -0.54
CA CYS A 88 17.99 -16.26 -0.44
C CYS A 88 18.85 -15.66 0.68
N ILE A 89 19.08 -14.33 0.64
CA ILE A 89 19.92 -13.68 1.65
C ILE A 89 19.24 -13.70 3.03
N GLY A 90 17.92 -13.52 3.11
CA GLY A 90 17.17 -13.63 4.35
C GLY A 90 17.32 -15.02 4.99
N THR A 91 17.10 -16.08 4.21
CA THR A 91 17.31 -17.46 4.67
C THR A 91 18.75 -17.70 5.12
N TYR A 92 19.73 -17.20 4.36
CA TYR A 92 21.14 -17.30 4.73
C TYR A 92 21.43 -16.61 6.08
N LEU A 93 20.96 -15.39 6.27
CA LEU A 93 21.20 -14.61 7.49
C LEU A 93 20.56 -15.25 8.73
N HIS A 94 19.36 -15.80 8.61
CA HIS A 94 18.71 -16.54 9.71
C HIS A 94 19.37 -17.89 10.01
N GLY A 95 20.04 -18.51 9.01
CA GLY A 95 20.50 -19.89 9.10
C GLY A 95 21.99 -20.13 9.03
N LYS A 96 22.82 -19.14 8.68
CA LYS A 96 24.24 -19.33 8.32
C LYS A 96 25.08 -20.10 9.34
N ASP A 97 24.79 -19.93 10.64
CA ASP A 97 25.52 -20.58 11.73
C ASP A 97 25.14 -22.05 11.94
N ARG A 98 23.98 -22.46 11.37
CA ARG A 98 23.42 -23.83 11.45
C ARG A 98 23.55 -24.60 10.15
N MET A 99 23.71 -23.90 9.02
CA MET A 99 23.88 -24.51 7.70
C MET A 99 25.16 -25.34 7.61
N SER A 100 25.13 -26.43 6.84
CA SER A 100 26.33 -27.15 6.47
C SER A 100 27.30 -26.29 5.65
N ALA A 101 28.59 -26.61 5.69
CA ALA A 101 29.57 -25.92 4.84
C ALA A 101 29.25 -26.08 3.34
N ALA A 102 28.70 -27.22 2.94
CA ALA A 102 28.30 -27.48 1.57
C ALA A 102 27.15 -26.55 1.14
N THR A 103 26.13 -26.35 1.97
CA THR A 103 25.03 -25.42 1.69
C THR A 103 25.52 -23.99 1.58
N ARG A 104 26.37 -23.52 2.50
CA ARG A 104 26.98 -22.19 2.41
C ARG A 104 27.77 -21.97 1.11
N ALA A 105 28.50 -23.01 0.65
CA ALA A 105 29.22 -22.93 -0.62
C ALA A 105 28.28 -22.81 -1.82
N VAL A 106 27.13 -23.51 -1.83
CA VAL A 106 26.11 -23.37 -2.87
C VAL A 106 25.51 -21.99 -2.88
N VAL A 107 25.15 -21.41 -1.72
CA VAL A 107 24.67 -20.03 -1.61
C VAL A 107 25.70 -19.06 -2.18
N ARG A 108 26.96 -19.18 -1.78
CA ARG A 108 28.05 -18.34 -2.28
C ARG A 108 28.19 -18.43 -3.80
N ASN A 109 28.13 -19.67 -4.33
CA ASN A 109 28.21 -19.87 -5.79
C ASN A 109 27.06 -19.23 -6.54
N ALA A 110 25.83 -19.24 -6.01
CA ALA A 110 24.70 -18.56 -6.63
C ALA A 110 24.97 -17.05 -6.78
N TRP A 111 25.49 -16.39 -5.75
CA TRP A 111 25.86 -14.96 -5.79
C TRP A 111 27.08 -14.67 -6.67
N LYS A 112 27.90 -15.67 -6.96
CA LYS A 112 29.02 -15.54 -7.90
C LYS A 112 28.59 -15.67 -9.34
N THR A 113 27.67 -16.58 -9.67
CA THR A 113 27.46 -17.04 -11.04
C THR A 113 26.11 -16.63 -11.65
N TYR A 114 25.10 -16.41 -10.81
CA TYR A 114 23.74 -16.17 -11.28
C TYR A 114 23.39 -14.69 -11.32
N MET A 115 23.30 -14.12 -12.52
CA MET A 115 22.99 -12.71 -12.72
C MET A 115 21.46 -12.47 -12.72
N PRO A 116 20.91 -11.79 -11.71
CA PRO A 116 19.49 -11.45 -11.72
C PRO A 116 19.22 -10.24 -12.60
N TYR A 117 18.08 -10.23 -13.25
CA TYR A 117 17.51 -9.00 -13.81
C TYR A 117 17.07 -8.09 -12.66
N ARG A 118 17.64 -6.88 -12.59
CA ARG A 118 17.34 -5.92 -11.50
C ARG A 118 15.91 -5.40 -11.55
N GLY A 119 15.29 -5.40 -12.73
CA GLY A 119 14.00 -4.75 -12.97
C GLY A 119 14.12 -3.23 -13.13
N ASP A 120 13.00 -2.59 -13.42
CA ASP A 120 12.94 -1.13 -13.64
C ASP A 120 11.80 -0.47 -12.85
N THR A 121 11.53 -0.95 -11.63
CA THR A 121 10.56 -0.36 -10.71
C THR A 121 11.22 -0.01 -9.39
N GLU A 122 10.60 0.88 -8.62
CA GLU A 122 11.17 1.35 -7.36
C GLU A 122 11.28 0.23 -6.33
N ASN A 123 10.24 -0.64 -6.23
CA ASN A 123 10.27 -1.80 -5.34
C ASN A 123 11.34 -2.83 -5.75
N HIS A 124 11.48 -3.10 -7.05
CA HIS A 124 12.53 -3.99 -7.55
C HIS A 124 13.93 -3.51 -7.12
N TRP A 125 14.16 -2.21 -7.24
CA TRP A 125 15.45 -1.63 -6.86
C TRP A 125 15.67 -1.65 -5.35
N ALA A 126 14.64 -1.40 -4.56
CA ALA A 126 14.74 -1.53 -3.10
C ALA A 126 15.13 -2.95 -2.68
N MET A 127 14.50 -3.97 -3.25
CA MET A 127 14.86 -5.38 -3.01
C MET A 127 16.28 -5.70 -3.50
N TYR A 128 16.60 -5.31 -4.73
CA TYR A 128 17.92 -5.60 -5.33
C TYR A 128 19.05 -4.99 -4.50
N TYR A 129 18.98 -3.71 -4.20
CA TYR A 129 20.09 -3.02 -3.54
C TYR A 129 20.17 -3.32 -2.03
N SER A 130 19.06 -3.54 -1.33
CA SER A 130 19.11 -3.96 0.08
C SER A 130 19.75 -5.33 0.23
N THR A 131 19.42 -6.26 -0.65
CA THR A 131 19.97 -7.62 -0.62
C THR A 131 21.43 -7.67 -1.08
N LEU A 132 21.79 -6.88 -2.10
CA LEU A 132 23.18 -6.75 -2.55
C LEU A 132 24.06 -6.12 -1.46
N TYR A 133 23.55 -5.10 -0.76
CA TYR A 133 24.23 -4.49 0.39
C TYR A 133 24.56 -5.54 1.46
N LEU A 134 23.54 -6.28 1.91
CA LEU A 134 23.69 -7.32 2.93
C LEU A 134 24.63 -8.45 2.47
N ALA A 135 24.52 -8.88 1.22
CA ALA A 135 25.42 -9.89 0.67
C ALA A 135 26.88 -9.42 0.62
N ALA A 136 27.12 -8.18 0.23
CA ALA A 136 28.47 -7.60 0.20
C ALA A 136 29.09 -7.50 1.61
N GLU A 137 28.29 -7.17 2.63
CA GLU A 137 28.73 -7.22 4.04
C GLU A 137 29.04 -8.63 4.53
N GLN A 138 28.33 -9.67 4.04
CA GLN A 138 28.59 -11.07 4.44
C GLN A 138 29.86 -11.63 3.80
N TRP A 139 30.27 -11.14 2.64
CA TRP A 139 31.43 -11.61 1.90
C TRP A 139 32.38 -10.45 1.54
N PRO A 140 33.01 -9.82 2.55
CA PRO A 140 33.88 -8.65 2.33
C PRO A 140 35.17 -9.00 1.59
N GLY A 141 35.76 -8.04 0.90
CA GLY A 141 37.08 -8.12 0.28
C GLY A 141 37.21 -9.08 -0.91
N LEU A 142 36.10 -9.59 -1.46
CA LEU A 142 36.15 -10.46 -2.63
C LEU A 142 36.30 -9.63 -3.92
N PRO A 143 37.13 -10.10 -4.89
CA PRO A 143 37.28 -9.43 -6.18
C PRO A 143 36.05 -9.60 -7.06
N GLY A 144 35.93 -8.80 -8.13
CA GLY A 144 34.81 -8.86 -9.06
C GLY A 144 34.58 -10.21 -9.73
N SER A 145 35.62 -11.03 -9.90
CA SER A 145 35.50 -12.40 -10.42
C SER A 145 34.71 -13.34 -9.52
N GLU A 146 34.49 -12.94 -8.26
CA GLU A 146 33.69 -13.66 -7.28
C GLU A 146 32.23 -13.18 -7.20
N TRP A 147 31.82 -12.26 -8.06
CA TRP A 147 30.46 -11.72 -8.11
C TRP A 147 29.85 -11.82 -9.52
N TYR A 148 28.55 -12.08 -9.60
CA TYR A 148 27.82 -12.24 -10.86
C TYR A 148 27.90 -11.02 -11.79
N ASN A 149 28.10 -9.82 -11.24
CA ASN A 149 28.13 -8.56 -11.98
C ASN A 149 29.54 -8.04 -12.26
N GLY A 150 30.56 -8.77 -11.89
CA GLY A 150 31.97 -8.39 -12.10
C GLY A 150 32.51 -7.27 -11.18
N LYS A 151 31.70 -6.76 -10.23
CA LYS A 151 32.10 -5.77 -9.25
C LYS A 151 32.59 -6.43 -7.97
N SER A 152 33.62 -5.89 -7.35
CA SER A 152 34.13 -6.36 -6.05
C SER A 152 33.09 -6.18 -4.93
N SER A 153 33.34 -6.79 -3.76
CA SER A 153 32.48 -6.58 -2.58
C SER A 153 32.35 -5.09 -2.23
N ASP A 154 33.43 -4.36 -2.25
CA ASP A 154 33.46 -2.95 -1.89
C ASP A 154 32.69 -2.08 -2.90
N GLU A 155 32.82 -2.37 -4.21
CA GLU A 155 32.04 -1.71 -5.26
C GLU A 155 30.55 -2.01 -5.15
N ASN A 156 30.17 -3.26 -4.90
CA ASN A 156 28.78 -3.65 -4.67
C ASN A 156 28.18 -2.99 -3.42
N LEU A 157 28.96 -2.92 -2.35
CA LEU A 157 28.56 -2.25 -1.11
C LEU A 157 28.33 -0.74 -1.34
N ALA A 158 29.27 -0.09 -2.07
CA ALA A 158 29.17 1.33 -2.37
C ALA A 158 27.95 1.67 -3.24
N ASP A 159 27.75 0.93 -4.34
CA ASP A 159 26.61 1.11 -5.24
C ASP A 159 25.27 0.94 -4.50
N ALA A 160 25.16 -0.13 -3.70
CA ALA A 160 23.95 -0.41 -2.96
C ALA A 160 23.67 0.65 -1.87
N LYS A 161 24.71 1.06 -1.16
CA LYS A 161 24.63 2.12 -0.15
C LYS A 161 24.20 3.46 -0.76
N GLU A 162 24.77 3.83 -1.89
CA GLU A 162 24.43 5.08 -2.61
C GLU A 162 22.94 5.09 -2.98
N TYR A 163 22.45 4.02 -3.63
CA TYR A 163 21.05 3.93 -4.01
C TYR A 163 20.12 4.00 -2.80
N LEU A 164 20.36 3.20 -1.76
CA LEU A 164 19.49 3.12 -0.59
C LEU A 164 19.39 4.47 0.14
N ILE A 165 20.52 5.15 0.37
CA ILE A 165 20.53 6.46 1.01
C ILE A 165 19.81 7.50 0.15
N HIS A 166 20.02 7.46 -1.17
CA HIS A 166 19.37 8.38 -2.09
C HIS A 166 17.84 8.16 -2.11
N TRP A 167 17.39 6.91 -2.21
CA TRP A 167 15.97 6.56 -2.18
C TRP A 167 15.29 6.98 -0.86
N MET A 168 15.88 6.66 0.29
CA MET A 168 15.37 7.07 1.60
C MET A 168 15.30 8.61 1.72
N THR A 169 16.33 9.31 1.22
CA THR A 169 16.39 10.77 1.24
C THR A 169 15.28 11.38 0.39
N ILE A 170 15.07 10.89 -0.84
CA ILE A 170 14.01 11.40 -1.72
C ILE A 170 12.63 11.12 -1.14
N THR A 171 12.41 9.92 -0.60
CA THR A 171 11.15 9.55 0.05
C THR A 171 10.81 10.52 1.19
N MET A 172 11.79 10.88 2.02
CA MET A 172 11.60 11.83 3.11
C MET A 172 11.59 13.30 2.69
N THR A 173 11.92 13.60 1.44
CA THR A 173 11.97 14.99 0.94
C THR A 173 10.74 15.37 0.15
N ILE A 174 10.25 14.47 -0.71
CA ILE A 174 9.14 14.73 -1.64
C ILE A 174 8.08 13.63 -1.69
N GLY A 175 8.16 12.63 -0.83
CA GLY A 175 7.22 11.52 -0.71
C GLY A 175 7.68 10.24 -1.39
N GLN A 176 7.00 9.13 -1.06
CA GLN A 176 7.23 7.82 -1.63
C GLN A 176 6.68 7.74 -3.06
N GLY A 177 7.31 6.97 -3.93
CA GLY A 177 6.94 6.82 -5.33
C GLY A 177 5.93 5.72 -5.62
N GLU A 178 6.21 4.50 -5.21
CA GLU A 178 5.24 3.39 -5.22
C GLU A 178 4.57 3.29 -3.84
N PHE A 179 3.81 4.32 -3.50
CA PHE A 179 3.22 4.49 -2.18
C PHE A 179 1.99 3.59 -1.97
N ASP A 180 1.73 3.25 -0.72
CA ASP A 180 0.50 2.71 -0.15
C ASP A 180 -0.08 1.53 -0.93
N SER A 181 0.77 0.71 -1.47
CA SER A 181 0.36 -0.44 -2.26
C SER A 181 0.19 -1.67 -1.36
N PRO A 182 -1.02 -2.24 -1.25
CA PRO A 182 -1.24 -3.45 -0.48
C PRO A 182 -0.41 -4.65 -0.96
N ASP A 183 -0.03 -4.65 -2.24
CA ASP A 183 0.75 -5.73 -2.86
C ASP A 183 2.26 -5.46 -2.84
N TYR A 184 2.68 -4.18 -2.91
CA TYR A 184 4.11 -3.81 -3.02
C TYR A 184 4.72 -3.24 -1.74
N PHE A 185 3.91 -2.83 -0.76
CA PHE A 185 4.38 -2.48 0.58
C PHE A 185 5.27 -3.58 1.19
N PRO A 186 4.91 -4.89 1.11
CA PRO A 186 5.74 -5.96 1.65
C PRO A 186 7.16 -5.99 1.11
N GLU A 187 7.37 -5.62 -0.15
CA GLU A 187 8.69 -5.63 -0.79
C GLU A 187 9.64 -4.61 -0.17
N TYR A 188 9.10 -3.43 0.15
CA TYR A 188 9.83 -2.40 0.89
C TYR A 188 10.03 -2.80 2.35
N ALA A 189 8.99 -3.29 3.01
CA ALA A 189 9.04 -3.65 4.42
C ALA A 189 10.03 -4.79 4.70
N ILE A 190 10.07 -5.85 3.85
CA ILE A 190 11.07 -6.92 3.96
C ILE A 190 12.48 -6.37 3.74
N SER A 191 12.67 -5.54 2.72
CA SER A 191 13.96 -4.94 2.42
C SER A 191 14.50 -4.15 3.61
N MET A 192 13.64 -3.36 4.25
CA MET A 192 14.02 -2.55 5.40
C MET A 192 14.16 -3.38 6.69
N SER A 193 13.32 -4.40 6.90
CA SER A 193 13.47 -5.30 8.05
C SER A 193 14.78 -6.06 8.02
N LEU A 194 15.19 -6.57 6.86
CA LEU A 194 16.48 -7.25 6.72
C LEU A 194 17.67 -6.31 6.99
N LEU A 195 17.59 -5.04 6.57
CA LEU A 195 18.61 -4.04 6.93
C LEU A 195 18.60 -3.71 8.42
N ALA A 196 17.41 -3.55 9.01
CA ALA A 196 17.25 -3.26 10.43
C ALA A 196 17.77 -4.39 11.33
N ASP A 197 17.61 -5.65 10.90
CA ASP A 197 18.07 -6.79 11.69
C ASP A 197 19.55 -7.13 11.45
N TYR A 198 20.04 -7.08 10.21
CA TYR A 198 21.27 -7.72 9.81
C TYR A 198 22.38 -6.81 9.26
N ALA A 199 22.11 -5.54 8.94
CA ALA A 199 23.17 -4.65 8.50
C ALA A 199 24.25 -4.52 9.58
N GLN A 200 25.53 -4.66 9.19
CA GLN A 200 26.68 -4.58 10.10
C GLN A 200 27.08 -3.11 10.34
N ASP A 201 26.97 -2.25 9.32
CA ASP A 201 27.13 -0.79 9.49
C ASP A 201 26.00 -0.26 10.39
N PRO A 202 26.29 0.23 11.61
CA PRO A 202 25.26 0.70 12.55
C PRO A 202 24.45 1.89 12.02
N VAL A 203 25.01 2.67 11.09
CA VAL A 203 24.31 3.78 10.45
C VAL A 203 23.29 3.25 9.45
N MET A 204 23.65 2.26 8.62
CA MET A 204 22.72 1.65 7.68
C MET A 204 21.65 0.84 8.42
N LYS A 205 22.00 0.11 9.48
CA LYS A 205 21.06 -0.58 10.35
C LYS A 205 20.00 0.39 10.88
N ARG A 206 20.42 1.54 11.43
CA ARG A 206 19.52 2.58 11.91
C ARG A 206 18.66 3.18 10.81
N ARG A 207 19.20 3.41 9.62
CA ARG A 207 18.43 3.86 8.46
C ARG A 207 17.37 2.85 8.04
N GLY A 208 17.68 1.56 8.06
CA GLY A 208 16.73 0.48 7.81
C GLY A 208 15.59 0.51 8.83
N THR A 209 15.91 0.62 10.13
CA THR A 209 14.92 0.74 11.20
C THR A 209 14.01 1.96 11.00
N MET A 210 14.62 3.15 10.79
CA MET A 210 13.84 4.39 10.59
C MET A 210 12.93 4.32 9.36
N MET A 211 13.38 3.69 8.29
CA MET A 211 12.56 3.57 7.08
C MET A 211 11.45 2.53 7.25
N LEU A 212 11.69 1.47 8.02
CA LEU A 212 10.67 0.50 8.38
C LEU A 212 9.61 1.14 9.30
N ASP A 213 10.04 1.94 10.30
CA ASP A 213 9.14 2.70 11.16
C ASP A 213 8.29 3.68 10.34
N TYR A 214 8.89 4.37 9.36
CA TYR A 214 8.17 5.26 8.43
C TYR A 214 7.08 4.52 7.66
N LEU A 215 7.43 3.39 7.02
CA LEU A 215 6.49 2.60 6.22
C LEU A 215 5.36 2.00 7.06
N LEU A 216 5.68 1.54 8.28
CA LEU A 216 4.68 0.98 9.19
C LEU A 216 3.81 2.07 9.83
N ALA A 217 4.34 3.27 10.09
CA ALA A 217 3.56 4.39 10.59
C ALA A 217 2.55 4.89 9.55
N ASP A 218 2.97 5.03 8.29
CA ASP A 218 2.13 5.37 7.15
C ASP A 218 0.98 4.34 7.00
N PHE A 219 1.30 3.05 7.07
CA PHE A 219 0.27 2.00 7.02
C PHE A 219 -0.63 1.99 8.27
N ALA A 220 -0.10 2.22 9.46
CA ALA A 220 -0.86 2.23 10.72
C ALA A 220 -1.95 3.31 10.73
N ASP A 221 -1.64 4.49 10.19
CA ASP A 221 -2.55 5.61 10.12
C ASP A 221 -3.68 5.39 9.10
N GLU A 222 -3.40 4.68 8.04
CA GLU A 222 -4.33 4.46 6.93
C GLU A 222 -4.81 3.00 6.79
N GLN A 223 -5.07 2.30 7.88
CA GLN A 223 -5.63 0.95 7.83
C GLN A 223 -6.96 0.84 8.59
N LEU A 224 -7.79 -0.13 8.21
CA LEU A 224 -9.01 -0.52 8.89
C LEU A 224 -9.10 -2.04 8.94
N ASP A 225 -8.99 -2.63 10.14
CA ASP A 225 -9.04 -4.08 10.36
C ASP A 225 -8.09 -4.86 9.41
N GLY A 226 -6.85 -4.38 9.26
CA GLY A 226 -5.84 -4.98 8.41
C GLY A 226 -5.93 -4.66 6.92
N GLN A 227 -6.90 -3.85 6.50
CA GLN A 227 -7.03 -3.38 5.12
C GLN A 227 -6.34 -2.04 4.96
N TYR A 228 -5.49 -1.89 3.97
CA TYR A 228 -4.97 -0.58 3.57
C TYR A 228 -6.09 0.28 2.99
N LEU A 229 -6.17 1.55 3.36
CA LEU A 229 -7.21 2.50 2.94
C LEU A 229 -6.73 3.43 1.82
N GLY A 230 -7.68 4.08 1.16
CA GLY A 230 -7.44 5.16 0.23
C GLY A 230 -7.22 4.75 -1.21
N GLY A 231 -6.54 5.61 -1.94
CA GLY A 231 -6.03 5.33 -3.28
C GLY A 231 -4.61 4.76 -3.21
N PHE A 232 -4.25 3.95 -4.20
CA PHE A 232 -2.98 3.23 -4.24
C PHE A 232 -2.23 3.52 -5.54
N SER A 233 -0.91 3.63 -5.44
CA SER A 233 -0.07 3.79 -6.63
C SER A 233 -0.10 2.56 -7.53
N ARG A 234 -0.09 1.36 -6.93
CA ARG A 234 -0.16 0.07 -7.62
C ARG A 234 -0.92 -0.95 -6.78
N ILE A 235 -1.77 -1.73 -7.46
CA ILE A 235 -2.50 -2.83 -6.84
C ILE A 235 -2.84 -3.87 -7.88
N TYR A 236 -2.98 -5.12 -7.48
CA TYR A 236 -3.54 -6.17 -8.31
C TYR A 236 -5.04 -6.35 -8.06
N GLN A 237 -5.76 -6.71 -9.11
CA GLN A 237 -7.22 -6.88 -9.05
C GLN A 237 -7.72 -7.76 -7.91
N PRO A 238 -7.08 -8.89 -7.53
CA PRO A 238 -7.52 -9.68 -6.37
C PRO A 238 -7.51 -8.89 -5.06
N ALA A 239 -6.52 -8.04 -4.84
CA ALA A 239 -6.42 -7.20 -3.64
C ALA A 239 -7.37 -5.98 -3.68
N VAL A 240 -7.77 -5.52 -4.89
CA VAL A 240 -8.84 -4.52 -5.04
C VAL A 240 -10.15 -5.09 -4.52
N PHE A 241 -10.55 -6.27 -4.96
CA PHE A 241 -11.82 -6.90 -4.58
C PHE A 241 -11.83 -7.45 -3.16
N LYS A 242 -10.73 -8.04 -2.75
CA LYS A 242 -10.57 -8.76 -1.49
C LYS A 242 -9.40 -8.20 -0.71
N PRO A 243 -9.55 -7.03 -0.13
CA PRO A 243 -8.44 -6.28 0.48
C PRO A 243 -7.63 -7.07 1.50
N LEU A 244 -8.30 -7.91 2.29
CA LEU A 244 -7.65 -8.74 3.33
C LEU A 244 -6.81 -9.91 2.78
N LEU A 245 -6.88 -10.19 1.47
CA LEU A 245 -6.01 -11.19 0.83
C LEU A 245 -4.71 -10.60 0.28
N SER A 246 -4.48 -9.31 0.44
CA SER A 246 -3.21 -8.68 0.08
C SER A 246 -2.07 -9.13 1.01
N ALA A 247 -0.84 -9.11 0.51
CA ALA A 247 0.31 -9.41 1.35
C ALA A 247 0.53 -8.35 2.46
N GLY A 248 0.12 -7.11 2.22
CA GLY A 248 0.12 -6.04 3.22
C GLY A 248 -0.73 -6.35 4.44
N SER A 249 -1.89 -7.02 4.27
CA SER A 249 -2.73 -7.43 5.41
C SER A 249 -2.00 -8.39 6.36
N GLY A 250 -1.07 -9.21 5.85
CA GLY A 250 -0.21 -10.06 6.68
C GLY A 250 0.72 -9.25 7.59
N PHE A 251 1.22 -8.12 7.11
CA PHE A 251 2.02 -7.19 7.93
C PHE A 251 1.17 -6.50 9.00
N ALA A 252 -0.06 -6.08 8.66
CA ALA A 252 -0.98 -5.52 9.65
C ALA A 252 -1.29 -6.55 10.75
N TRP A 253 -1.53 -7.80 10.38
CA TRP A 253 -1.74 -8.86 11.37
C TRP A 253 -0.49 -9.11 12.21
N LEU A 254 0.71 -9.19 11.61
CA LEU A 254 1.95 -9.42 12.35
C LEU A 254 2.25 -8.27 13.31
N TYR A 255 2.29 -7.02 12.81
CA TYR A 255 2.79 -5.88 13.57
C TYR A 255 1.72 -5.16 14.38
N PHE A 256 0.47 -5.07 13.89
CA PHE A 256 -0.59 -4.34 14.57
C PHE A 256 -1.57 -5.26 15.32
N GLY A 257 -1.58 -6.56 15.01
CA GLY A 257 -2.57 -7.49 15.56
C GLY A 257 -3.98 -7.27 15.01
N THR A 258 -4.11 -6.59 13.86
CA THR A 258 -5.39 -6.29 13.19
C THR A 258 -5.58 -7.15 11.94
N GLY A 259 -6.84 -7.42 11.58
CA GLY A 259 -7.18 -8.28 10.45
C GLY A 259 -7.13 -9.78 10.75
N ASP A 260 -7.09 -10.58 9.70
CA ASP A 260 -7.13 -12.03 9.79
C ASP A 260 -5.72 -12.65 9.70
N PRO A 261 -5.46 -13.81 10.30
CA PRO A 261 -4.19 -14.52 10.18
C PRO A 261 -3.83 -14.82 8.72
N VAL A 262 -2.62 -14.44 8.32
CA VAL A 262 -2.12 -14.67 6.97
C VAL A 262 -0.85 -15.51 6.99
N GLN A 263 -0.89 -16.69 6.35
CA GLN A 263 0.27 -17.56 6.17
C GLN A 263 0.96 -17.21 4.84
N SER A 264 1.84 -16.23 4.88
CA SER A 264 2.56 -15.75 3.69
C SER A 264 4.06 -15.73 3.93
N GLY A 265 4.84 -16.20 2.93
CA GLY A 265 6.30 -16.07 2.94
C GLY A 265 6.79 -14.63 3.05
N TRP A 266 6.00 -13.67 2.58
CA TRP A 266 6.31 -12.25 2.69
C TRP A 266 6.44 -11.74 4.13
N VAL A 267 5.68 -12.29 5.07
CA VAL A 267 5.76 -11.90 6.49
C VAL A 267 6.65 -12.79 7.33
N LEU A 268 7.12 -13.94 6.80
CA LEU A 268 7.94 -14.87 7.57
C LEU A 268 9.29 -14.27 7.97
N LEU A 269 10.05 -13.69 7.02
CA LEU A 269 11.37 -13.15 7.33
C LEU A 269 11.30 -12.03 8.39
N PRO A 270 10.39 -11.06 8.29
CA PRO A 270 10.14 -10.11 9.37
C PRO A 270 9.72 -10.77 10.70
N ALA A 271 8.89 -11.81 10.66
CA ALA A 271 8.47 -12.54 11.87
C ALA A 271 9.62 -13.27 12.58
N LEU A 272 10.64 -13.68 11.83
CA LEU A 272 11.84 -14.32 12.38
C LEU A 272 12.90 -13.32 12.87
N GLY A 273 12.73 -12.03 12.57
CA GLY A 273 13.69 -10.98 12.90
C GLY A 273 13.55 -10.43 14.33
N ASP A 274 14.51 -9.59 14.70
CA ASP A 274 14.59 -8.97 16.03
C ASP A 274 13.86 -7.62 16.08
N TYR A 275 13.52 -7.02 14.93
CA TYR A 275 12.83 -5.74 14.91
C TYR A 275 11.46 -5.83 15.60
N ARG A 276 11.18 -4.84 16.44
CA ARG A 276 9.88 -4.69 17.12
C ARG A 276 9.37 -3.29 16.91
N LEU A 277 8.11 -3.19 16.48
CA LEU A 277 7.44 -1.92 16.20
C LEU A 277 7.45 -1.01 17.43
N PRO A 278 7.74 0.31 17.30
CA PRO A 278 7.52 1.29 18.35
C PRO A 278 6.07 1.28 18.84
N GLN A 279 5.86 1.39 20.15
CA GLN A 279 4.54 1.32 20.78
C GLN A 279 3.58 2.37 20.21
N ILE A 280 4.05 3.58 20.02
CA ILE A 280 3.25 4.69 19.47
C ILE A 280 2.65 4.35 18.10
N ILE A 281 3.34 3.58 17.25
CA ILE A 281 2.83 3.18 15.92
C ILE A 281 1.76 2.09 16.07
N GLU A 282 1.92 1.17 16.99
CA GLU A 282 0.90 0.15 17.31
C GLU A 282 -0.38 0.80 17.85
N GLU A 283 -0.24 1.78 18.75
CA GLU A 283 -1.37 2.54 19.28
C GLU A 283 -2.11 3.30 18.16
N ILE A 284 -1.40 3.95 17.25
CA ILE A 284 -2.01 4.61 16.07
C ILE A 284 -2.77 3.58 15.22
N ALA A 285 -2.20 2.41 14.99
CA ALA A 285 -2.85 1.38 14.17
C ALA A 285 -4.19 0.89 14.76
N THR A 286 -4.36 0.96 16.07
CA THR A 286 -5.53 0.47 16.78
C THR A 286 -6.48 1.58 17.26
N ASP A 287 -6.03 2.83 17.32
CA ASP A 287 -6.88 3.96 17.73
C ASP A 287 -7.86 4.35 16.61
N ARG A 288 -9.11 4.06 16.84
CA ARG A 288 -10.26 4.47 16.01
C ARG A 288 -11.32 5.18 16.84
N THR A 289 -10.89 5.83 17.93
CA THR A 289 -11.77 6.51 18.90
C THR A 289 -12.49 7.69 18.26
N HIS A 290 -11.82 8.42 17.40
CA HIS A 290 -12.36 9.58 16.70
C HIS A 290 -12.09 9.48 15.19
N PRO A 291 -13.04 9.92 14.34
CA PRO A 291 -12.77 10.07 12.91
C PRO A 291 -11.69 11.11 12.65
N TYR A 292 -10.86 10.88 11.64
CA TYR A 292 -9.82 11.82 11.24
C TYR A 292 -9.58 11.86 9.74
N VAL A 293 -8.82 12.84 9.32
CA VAL A 293 -8.34 13.00 7.95
C VAL A 293 -6.82 12.91 7.95
N GLU A 294 -6.29 12.06 7.08
CA GLU A 294 -4.89 12.10 6.69
C GLU A 294 -4.77 12.70 5.30
N ARG A 295 -3.87 13.66 5.14
CA ARG A 295 -3.51 14.28 3.86
C ARG A 295 -2.03 14.08 3.63
N GLU A 296 -1.72 13.58 2.44
CA GLU A 296 -0.36 13.22 2.12
C GLU A 296 0.05 13.76 0.75
N ARG A 297 1.34 14.01 0.66
CA ARG A 297 2.01 14.29 -0.60
C ARG A 297 2.93 13.14 -0.96
N LYS A 298 2.59 12.45 -1.99
CA LYS A 298 3.37 11.37 -2.60
C LYS A 298 3.98 11.86 -3.92
N ARG A 299 4.71 11.01 -4.61
CA ARG A 299 5.32 11.33 -5.91
C ARG A 299 5.10 10.21 -6.94
N VAL A 300 5.31 10.55 -8.19
CA VAL A 300 5.48 9.53 -9.22
C VAL A 300 6.82 8.81 -8.99
N ARG A 301 6.84 7.49 -9.16
CA ARG A 301 8.06 6.69 -8.96
C ARG A 301 9.15 6.98 -9.99
N ASN A 302 10.34 6.45 -9.76
CA ASN A 302 11.53 6.59 -10.61
C ASN A 302 12.04 8.04 -10.78
N VAL A 303 11.58 8.95 -9.93
CA VAL A 303 12.07 10.34 -9.90
C VAL A 303 13.58 10.44 -9.69
N ILE A 304 14.18 9.46 -9.02
CA ILE A 304 15.62 9.39 -8.75
C ILE A 304 16.42 9.49 -10.04
N ARG A 305 15.92 8.87 -11.12
CA ARG A 305 16.63 8.84 -12.40
C ARG A 305 16.43 10.10 -13.25
N PHE A 306 15.23 10.70 -13.21
CA PHE A 306 14.84 11.79 -14.12
C PHE A 306 14.78 13.16 -13.48
N GLY A 307 14.99 13.24 -12.18
CA GLY A 307 14.81 14.47 -11.43
C GLY A 307 13.34 14.72 -11.02
N THR A 308 13.19 15.52 -9.98
CA THR A 308 11.88 15.76 -9.35
C THR A 308 10.94 16.62 -10.20
N GLU A 309 11.48 17.49 -11.02
CA GLU A 309 10.75 18.43 -11.86
C GLU A 309 9.93 17.76 -12.97
N LYS A 310 10.27 16.53 -13.33
CA LYS A 310 9.56 15.75 -14.37
C LYS A 310 8.41 14.93 -13.84
N ASN A 311 8.28 14.85 -12.52
CA ASN A 311 7.31 14.00 -11.85
C ASN A 311 6.46 14.85 -10.90
N PRO A 312 5.24 15.24 -11.31
CA PRO A 312 4.38 16.06 -10.46
C PRO A 312 4.00 15.31 -9.18
N PRO A 313 3.75 16.03 -8.09
CA PRO A 313 3.29 15.43 -6.85
C PRO A 313 1.90 14.82 -7.02
N VAL A 314 1.62 13.82 -6.22
CA VAL A 314 0.29 13.26 -6.02
C VAL A 314 -0.17 13.61 -4.62
N TYR A 315 -1.42 14.01 -4.51
CA TYR A 315 -2.03 14.38 -3.25
C TYR A 315 -3.02 13.30 -2.87
N LYS A 316 -2.80 12.66 -1.75
CA LYS A 316 -3.70 11.66 -1.20
C LYS A 316 -4.54 12.29 -0.09
N TYR A 317 -5.78 11.89 0.00
CA TYR A 317 -6.72 12.29 1.04
C TYR A 317 -7.45 11.05 1.52
N THR A 318 -7.34 10.74 2.80
CA THR A 318 -8.01 9.60 3.42
C THR A 318 -8.81 10.06 4.63
N TYR A 319 -10.08 9.71 4.69
CA TYR A 319 -10.93 9.90 5.86
C TYR A 319 -11.14 8.54 6.52
N VAL A 320 -10.76 8.45 7.77
CA VAL A 320 -10.73 7.22 8.56
C VAL A 320 -11.72 7.30 9.70
N THR A 321 -12.53 6.28 9.86
CA THR A 321 -13.43 6.07 11.00
C THR A 321 -13.23 4.68 11.58
N LYS A 322 -13.92 4.36 12.67
CA LYS A 322 -13.92 3.01 13.23
C LYS A 322 -14.66 1.98 12.36
N ASP A 323 -15.57 2.41 11.50
CA ASP A 323 -16.49 1.55 10.76
C ASP A 323 -16.12 1.46 9.26
N TYR A 324 -15.53 2.53 8.71
CA TYR A 324 -15.15 2.64 7.30
C TYR A 324 -13.99 3.61 7.07
N GLY A 325 -13.37 3.48 5.91
CA GLY A 325 -12.47 4.47 5.34
C GLY A 325 -12.84 4.79 3.91
N ILE A 326 -12.68 6.05 3.52
CA ILE A 326 -12.78 6.50 2.13
C ILE A 326 -11.56 7.34 1.80
N GLY A 327 -10.92 7.04 0.66
CA GLY A 327 -9.75 7.80 0.25
C GLY A 327 -9.61 7.92 -1.25
N SER A 328 -8.87 8.96 -1.66
CA SER A 328 -8.71 9.30 -3.06
C SER A 328 -7.34 9.90 -3.36
N LEU A 329 -6.86 9.69 -4.60
CA LEU A 329 -5.69 10.35 -5.17
C LEU A 329 -6.15 11.59 -5.94
N GLN A 330 -5.67 12.75 -5.56
CA GLN A 330 -5.95 14.01 -6.21
C GLN A 330 -4.69 14.51 -6.91
N GLY A 331 -4.76 14.85 -8.18
CA GLY A 331 -3.62 15.32 -8.95
C GLY A 331 -3.39 14.57 -10.26
N GLY A 332 -2.15 14.45 -10.68
CA GLY A 332 -1.79 13.86 -11.95
C GLY A 332 -1.86 12.34 -12.00
N LEU A 333 -1.90 11.80 -13.21
CA LEU A 333 -1.81 10.36 -13.46
C LEU A 333 -0.48 9.81 -12.96
N LEU A 334 -0.54 8.71 -12.20
CA LEU A 334 0.63 8.02 -11.67
C LEU A 334 0.99 6.79 -12.46
N GLN A 335 0.05 5.85 -12.53
CA GLN A 335 0.25 4.60 -13.21
C GLN A 335 -1.05 4.11 -13.86
N PRO A 336 -1.13 4.17 -15.20
CA PRO A 336 -2.39 3.91 -15.90
C PRO A 336 -2.86 2.46 -15.77
N ILE A 337 -1.99 1.51 -15.42
CA ILE A 337 -2.31 0.08 -15.47
C ILE A 337 -2.78 -0.47 -14.14
N GLN A 338 -2.14 -0.08 -13.04
CA GLN A 338 -2.32 -0.71 -11.72
C GLN A 338 -2.73 0.28 -10.63
N GLN A 339 -2.93 1.55 -10.94
CA GLN A 339 -3.41 2.52 -9.97
C GLN A 339 -4.84 2.18 -9.51
N HIS A 340 -5.15 2.53 -8.27
CA HIS A 340 -6.50 2.58 -7.75
C HIS A 340 -6.74 3.99 -7.24
N THR A 341 -7.55 4.77 -7.95
CA THR A 341 -7.64 6.21 -7.72
C THR A 341 -8.42 6.54 -6.45
N TRP A 342 -9.48 5.78 -6.14
CA TRP A 342 -10.29 5.99 -4.96
C TRP A 342 -11.07 4.73 -4.58
N GLY A 343 -11.49 4.64 -3.32
CA GLY A 343 -12.34 3.55 -2.85
C GLY A 343 -12.89 3.79 -1.46
N VAL A 344 -14.03 3.16 -1.19
CA VAL A 344 -14.62 2.99 0.13
C VAL A 344 -14.26 1.61 0.62
N ARG A 345 -13.82 1.49 1.88
CA ARG A 345 -13.56 0.22 2.54
C ARG A 345 -14.28 0.15 3.87
N TYR A 346 -14.76 -1.04 4.22
CA TYR A 346 -15.52 -1.31 5.44
C TYR A 346 -15.25 -2.74 5.92
N THR A 347 -15.72 -3.09 7.12
CA THR A 347 -15.40 -4.39 7.75
C THR A 347 -16.46 -5.48 7.53
N TYR A 348 -17.66 -5.09 7.09
CA TYR A 348 -18.77 -6.01 6.85
C TYR A 348 -18.61 -6.85 5.59
N GLY A 349 -19.03 -8.12 5.64
CA GLY A 349 -19.21 -8.92 4.43
C GLY A 349 -17.91 -9.39 3.78
N LYS A 350 -16.91 -9.80 4.57
CA LYS A 350 -15.68 -10.42 4.04
C LYS A 350 -16.02 -11.53 3.04
N PRO A 351 -15.25 -11.71 1.97
CA PRO A 351 -14.00 -11.01 1.65
C PRO A 351 -14.14 -9.74 0.80
N TYR A 352 -15.34 -9.37 0.35
CA TYR A 352 -15.58 -8.23 -0.52
C TYR A 352 -16.03 -7.01 0.29
N THR A 353 -15.09 -6.21 0.71
CA THR A 353 -15.30 -5.11 1.67
C THR A 353 -15.06 -3.73 1.05
N THR A 354 -15.42 -3.56 -0.24
CA THR A 354 -15.11 -2.34 -0.97
C THR A 354 -16.19 -1.95 -1.98
N ILE A 355 -16.35 -0.64 -2.20
CA ILE A 355 -17.09 -0.02 -3.33
C ILE A 355 -16.15 1.02 -3.94
N PHE A 356 -16.04 1.07 -5.25
CA PHE A 356 -15.19 2.01 -6.00
C PHE A 356 -15.63 2.13 -7.45
N GLY A 357 -15.10 3.14 -8.15
CA GLY A 357 -15.25 3.30 -9.60
C GLY A 357 -13.94 3.61 -10.28
N LEU A 358 -13.91 3.49 -11.60
CA LEU A 358 -12.76 3.84 -12.41
C LEU A 358 -13.11 4.03 -13.88
N HIS A 359 -12.21 4.69 -14.60
CA HIS A 359 -12.08 4.59 -16.05
C HIS A 359 -10.98 3.56 -16.37
N PRO A 360 -11.27 2.38 -16.98
CA PRO A 360 -10.29 1.31 -17.19
C PRO A 360 -9.33 1.63 -18.34
N TYR A 361 -8.59 2.71 -18.20
CA TYR A 361 -7.64 3.24 -19.16
C TYR A 361 -6.29 2.52 -19.11
N TRP A 362 -5.60 2.47 -20.23
CA TRP A 362 -4.18 2.11 -20.29
C TRP A 362 -3.48 2.80 -21.48
N SER A 363 -2.18 3.00 -21.36
CA SER A 363 -1.37 3.56 -22.42
C SER A 363 0.09 3.15 -22.24
N SER A 364 0.73 2.79 -23.35
CA SER A 364 2.18 2.52 -23.36
C SER A 364 3.00 3.79 -23.20
N TYR A 365 2.45 4.95 -23.56
CA TYR A 365 3.13 6.23 -23.41
C TYR A 365 3.29 6.62 -21.94
N GLU A 366 2.21 6.65 -21.17
CA GLU A 366 2.24 6.96 -19.75
C GLU A 366 2.98 5.87 -18.97
N LEU A 367 2.82 4.59 -19.36
CA LEU A 367 3.57 3.50 -18.74
C LEU A 367 5.07 3.67 -18.93
N GLY A 368 5.53 4.18 -20.06
CA GLY A 368 6.93 4.46 -20.34
C GLY A 368 7.59 5.45 -19.37
N MET A 369 6.78 6.24 -18.65
CA MET A 369 7.30 7.08 -17.56
C MET A 369 7.67 6.27 -16.31
N PHE A 370 7.11 5.09 -16.15
CA PHE A 370 7.39 4.18 -15.03
C PHE A 370 8.57 3.23 -15.29
N PHE A 371 8.86 2.97 -16.58
CA PHE A 371 9.96 2.11 -17.00
C PHE A 371 10.95 2.94 -17.84
N PRO A 372 11.64 3.87 -17.21
CA PRO A 372 12.47 4.83 -17.95
C PRO A 372 13.71 4.22 -18.61
N GLU A 373 14.15 3.04 -18.19
CA GLU A 373 15.25 2.29 -18.82
C GLU A 373 14.78 1.44 -20.00
N GLU A 374 13.52 1.07 -20.02
CA GLU A 374 12.97 0.24 -21.07
C GLU A 374 12.61 1.08 -22.30
N ILE A 375 12.79 0.50 -23.48
CA ILE A 375 12.39 1.15 -24.72
C ILE A 375 10.88 1.03 -24.94
N ARG A 376 10.26 2.07 -25.49
CA ARG A 376 8.80 2.13 -25.69
C ARG A 376 8.20 0.96 -26.47
N PRO A 377 8.82 0.39 -27.55
CA PRO A 377 8.30 -0.79 -28.20
C PRO A 377 8.17 -2.00 -27.28
N LEU A 378 9.18 -2.25 -26.42
CA LEU A 378 9.13 -3.35 -25.44
C LEU A 378 8.01 -3.14 -24.42
N ILE A 379 7.82 -1.89 -23.96
CA ILE A 379 6.72 -1.57 -23.05
C ILE A 379 5.36 -1.81 -23.73
N ALA A 380 5.21 -1.42 -24.99
CA ALA A 380 3.99 -1.66 -25.77
C ALA A 380 3.70 -3.16 -25.90
N ASP A 381 4.72 -3.97 -26.18
CA ASP A 381 4.60 -5.43 -26.29
C ASP A 381 4.23 -6.07 -24.95
N VAL A 382 4.83 -5.62 -23.84
CA VAL A 382 4.48 -6.06 -22.49
C VAL A 382 3.02 -5.75 -22.18
N VAL A 383 2.55 -4.55 -22.51
CA VAL A 383 1.14 -4.16 -22.30
C VAL A 383 0.21 -5.01 -23.16
N ALA A 384 0.51 -5.13 -24.44
CA ALA A 384 -0.32 -5.87 -25.39
C ALA A 384 -0.41 -7.39 -25.06
N SER A 385 0.66 -7.94 -24.47
CA SER A 385 0.72 -9.37 -24.12
C SER A 385 0.05 -9.75 -22.80
N LYS A 386 -0.33 -8.76 -21.97
CA LYS A 386 -0.92 -9.01 -20.64
C LYS A 386 -2.38 -8.60 -20.60
N SER A 387 -3.27 -9.55 -20.49
CA SER A 387 -4.72 -9.31 -20.35
C SER A 387 -5.09 -8.49 -19.10
N THR A 388 -4.27 -8.51 -18.04
CA THR A 388 -4.44 -7.65 -16.86
C THR A 388 -4.21 -6.18 -17.17
N TYR A 389 -3.48 -5.87 -18.24
CA TYR A 389 -3.13 -4.50 -18.61
C TYR A 389 -3.99 -4.00 -19.78
N ASN A 390 -4.17 -4.84 -20.77
CA ASN A 390 -4.89 -4.54 -22.00
C ASN A 390 -6.30 -5.19 -21.97
N ASN A 391 -7.16 -4.72 -21.09
CA ASN A 391 -8.53 -5.23 -21.00
C ASN A 391 -9.47 -4.07 -20.64
N PRO A 392 -10.51 -3.81 -21.46
CA PRO A 392 -11.50 -2.78 -21.19
C PRO A 392 -12.35 -3.08 -19.95
N ASP A 393 -12.36 -4.32 -19.48
CA ASP A 393 -13.11 -4.75 -18.30
C ASP A 393 -12.26 -4.86 -17.03
N LYS A 394 -11.00 -4.42 -17.06
CA LYS A 394 -10.11 -4.45 -15.89
C LYS A 394 -10.60 -3.53 -14.77
N TRP A 395 -10.21 -3.87 -13.54
CA TRP A 395 -10.57 -3.12 -12.34
C TRP A 395 -9.39 -2.38 -11.68
N THR A 396 -8.36 -2.13 -12.45
CA THR A 396 -7.18 -1.38 -12.03
C THR A 396 -6.77 -0.41 -13.12
N GLY A 397 -6.03 0.62 -12.74
CA GLY A 397 -5.48 1.61 -13.63
C GLY A 397 -5.98 3.02 -13.31
N GLY A 398 -5.10 4.00 -13.48
CA GLY A 398 -5.44 5.41 -13.45
C GLY A 398 -5.70 5.95 -14.84
N SER A 399 -6.40 7.06 -14.92
CA SER A 399 -6.75 7.71 -16.16
C SER A 399 -6.37 9.19 -16.14
N PRO A 400 -5.78 9.72 -17.23
CA PRO A 400 -5.55 11.17 -17.35
C PRO A 400 -6.86 11.97 -17.47
N PHE A 401 -7.98 11.27 -17.72
CA PHE A 401 -9.31 11.85 -17.91
C PHE A 401 -10.18 11.75 -16.66
N GLU A 402 -9.62 11.27 -15.55
CA GLU A 402 -10.27 11.13 -14.24
C GLU A 402 -9.67 12.12 -13.25
N ARG A 403 -10.51 12.77 -12.46
CA ARG A 403 -10.10 13.66 -11.38
C ARG A 403 -11.05 13.53 -10.20
N THR A 404 -10.50 13.70 -9.01
CA THR A 404 -11.21 13.56 -7.73
C THR A 404 -11.18 14.84 -6.91
N PHE A 405 -12.20 15.03 -6.10
CA PHE A 405 -12.24 16.01 -5.03
C PHE A 405 -12.95 15.40 -3.82
N GLN A 406 -12.24 15.27 -2.72
CA GLN A 406 -12.75 14.68 -1.47
C GLN A 406 -12.78 15.72 -0.36
N HIS A 407 -13.83 15.66 0.46
CA HIS A 407 -13.96 16.36 1.73
C HIS A 407 -14.64 15.45 2.74
N LEU A 408 -13.91 15.08 3.80
CA LEU A 408 -14.34 14.11 4.80
C LEU A 408 -14.84 12.81 4.11
N ASN A 409 -16.07 12.42 4.40
CA ASN A 409 -16.74 11.23 3.88
C ASN A 409 -17.45 11.42 2.52
N THR A 410 -17.27 12.57 1.89
CA THR A 410 -17.86 12.91 0.58
C THR A 410 -16.80 12.98 -0.49
N LEU A 411 -17.01 12.27 -1.59
CA LEU A 411 -16.12 12.26 -2.75
C LEU A 411 -16.90 12.65 -4.02
N ILE A 412 -16.31 13.50 -4.85
CA ILE A 412 -16.75 13.80 -6.22
C ILE A 412 -15.68 13.32 -7.17
N VAL A 413 -16.07 12.51 -8.15
CA VAL A 413 -15.21 12.07 -9.26
C VAL A 413 -15.77 12.62 -10.56
N LEU A 414 -14.91 13.15 -11.42
CA LEU A 414 -15.27 13.66 -12.73
C LEU A 414 -14.42 13.04 -13.82
N TYR A 415 -15.05 12.76 -14.95
CA TYR A 415 -14.43 12.23 -16.16
C TYR A 415 -14.72 13.14 -17.35
N ASP A 416 -13.67 13.50 -18.12
CA ASP A 416 -13.79 14.15 -19.44
C ASP A 416 -12.98 13.36 -20.46
N ILE A 417 -13.58 12.26 -20.95
CA ILE A 417 -12.96 11.29 -21.84
C ILE A 417 -13.05 11.80 -23.28
N PRO A 418 -11.93 11.96 -24.00
CA PRO A 418 -11.95 12.32 -25.41
C PRO A 418 -12.60 11.21 -26.26
N PRO A 419 -13.41 11.56 -27.29
CA PRO A 419 -13.89 10.59 -28.25
C PRO A 419 -12.74 9.88 -28.98
N GLY A 420 -12.88 8.59 -29.24
CA GLY A 420 -11.84 7.76 -29.85
C GLY A 420 -10.77 7.28 -28.86
N THR A 421 -10.96 7.52 -27.56
CA THR A 421 -10.16 6.90 -26.51
C THR A 421 -10.40 5.40 -26.54
N GLN A 422 -9.35 4.61 -26.26
CA GLN A 422 -9.37 3.15 -26.30
C GLN A 422 -10.51 2.53 -25.45
N THR A 423 -10.86 3.16 -24.33
CA THR A 423 -11.99 2.78 -23.49
C THR A 423 -12.90 4.00 -23.33
N GLU A 424 -14.14 3.88 -23.78
CA GLU A 424 -15.13 4.95 -23.78
C GLU A 424 -16.25 4.70 -22.74
N HIS A 425 -15.89 4.15 -21.57
CA HIS A 425 -16.83 3.93 -20.47
C HIS A 425 -16.15 4.08 -19.11
N ILE A 426 -16.96 4.27 -18.10
CA ILE A 426 -16.57 4.17 -16.69
C ILE A 426 -17.31 3.01 -16.04
N ASP A 427 -16.70 2.40 -15.03
CA ASP A 427 -17.27 1.29 -14.29
C ASP A 427 -17.33 1.57 -12.78
N GLY A 428 -18.44 1.18 -12.15
CA GLY A 428 -18.59 1.12 -10.70
C GLY A 428 -18.66 -0.33 -10.22
N PHE A 429 -17.95 -0.67 -9.17
CA PHE A 429 -17.95 -1.99 -8.54
C PHE A 429 -18.83 -2.02 -7.30
N PHE A 430 -19.74 -2.98 -7.24
CA PHE A 430 -20.64 -3.22 -6.11
C PHE A 430 -20.59 -4.70 -5.70
N PRO A 431 -20.16 -5.02 -4.47
CA PRO A 431 -20.01 -6.40 -4.04
C PRO A 431 -21.34 -7.10 -3.83
N ARG A 432 -21.35 -8.42 -4.02
CA ARG A 432 -22.53 -9.30 -3.88
C ARG A 432 -23.07 -9.43 -2.47
N ASN A 433 -22.26 -9.10 -1.49
CA ASN A 433 -22.56 -9.29 -0.07
C ASN A 433 -23.10 -8.03 0.61
N LEU A 434 -23.50 -7.02 -0.16
CA LEU A 434 -24.30 -5.91 0.38
C LEU A 434 -25.64 -6.44 0.88
N GLU A 435 -26.08 -5.98 2.06
CA GLU A 435 -27.42 -6.32 2.58
C GLU A 435 -28.52 -5.71 1.71
N GLU A 436 -28.29 -4.47 1.26
CA GLU A 436 -29.20 -3.74 0.38
C GLU A 436 -28.42 -3.00 -0.70
N ARG A 437 -28.97 -2.98 -1.91
CA ARG A 437 -28.56 -2.13 -3.03
C ARG A 437 -29.79 -1.75 -3.82
N THR A 438 -30.18 -0.49 -3.73
CA THR A 438 -31.41 0.03 -4.35
C THR A 438 -31.10 1.25 -5.20
N VAL A 439 -31.64 1.29 -6.42
CA VAL A 439 -31.66 2.51 -7.23
C VAL A 439 -32.89 3.31 -6.83
N ASP A 440 -32.64 4.45 -6.18
CA ASP A 440 -33.69 5.32 -5.65
C ASP A 440 -34.21 6.28 -6.75
N PRO A 441 -35.50 6.63 -6.77
CA PRO A 441 -36.05 7.59 -7.73
C PRO A 441 -35.38 8.98 -7.72
N SER A 442 -34.68 9.35 -6.65
CA SER A 442 -33.87 10.58 -6.59
C SER A 442 -32.58 10.51 -7.41
N GLY A 443 -32.22 9.34 -7.97
CA GLY A 443 -31.00 9.09 -8.72
C GLY A 443 -29.86 8.45 -7.90
N TRP A 444 -29.99 8.39 -6.58
CA TRP A 444 -29.00 7.73 -5.72
C TRP A 444 -29.08 6.20 -5.84
N ILE A 445 -27.92 5.56 -5.91
CA ILE A 445 -27.76 4.13 -5.62
C ILE A 445 -27.44 4.03 -4.14
N LEU A 446 -28.34 3.45 -3.36
CA LEU A 446 -28.26 3.36 -1.90
C LEU A 446 -27.84 1.96 -1.51
N CYS A 447 -26.74 1.85 -0.79
CA CYS A 447 -26.13 0.58 -0.38
C CYS A 447 -26.02 0.49 1.13
N LYS A 448 -26.27 -0.71 1.67
CA LYS A 448 -26.10 -1.06 3.07
C LYS A 448 -25.13 -2.22 3.20
N ALA A 449 -24.06 -2.01 3.98
CA ALA A 449 -23.04 -2.98 4.31
C ALA A 449 -22.91 -3.07 5.86
N GLY A 450 -23.80 -3.82 6.50
CA GLY A 450 -23.91 -3.84 7.95
C GLY A 450 -24.26 -2.46 8.52
N GLU A 451 -23.38 -1.93 9.36
CA GLU A 451 -23.55 -0.59 9.94
C GLU A 451 -23.00 0.54 9.06
N VAL A 452 -22.47 0.25 7.86
CA VAL A 452 -21.96 1.24 6.91
C VAL A 452 -22.93 1.42 5.76
N TYR A 453 -23.21 2.67 5.43
CA TYR A 453 -24.14 3.09 4.40
C TYR A 453 -23.39 3.89 3.34
N VAL A 454 -23.55 3.50 2.07
CA VAL A 454 -22.93 4.16 0.93
C VAL A 454 -23.99 4.65 -0.04
N GLY A 455 -23.97 5.93 -0.33
CA GLY A 455 -24.72 6.53 -1.41
C GLY A 455 -23.80 6.80 -2.59
N TRP A 456 -24.18 6.34 -3.77
CA TRP A 456 -23.52 6.62 -5.02
C TRP A 456 -24.48 7.30 -5.96
N TYR A 457 -24.16 8.50 -6.39
CA TYR A 457 -24.96 9.25 -7.35
C TYR A 457 -24.23 9.30 -8.69
N PRO A 458 -24.60 8.47 -9.68
CA PRO A 458 -24.05 8.58 -11.02
C PRO A 458 -24.55 9.86 -11.69
N LEU A 459 -23.65 10.63 -12.33
CA LEU A 459 -24.03 11.86 -13.03
C LEU A 459 -24.61 11.58 -14.42
N GLN A 460 -24.49 10.39 -14.93
CA GLN A 460 -25.04 9.89 -16.19
C GLN A 460 -25.65 8.52 -16.01
N GLU A 461 -26.57 8.18 -16.88
CA GLU A 461 -27.19 6.86 -16.92
C GLU A 461 -26.14 5.76 -17.19
N GLY A 462 -26.42 4.59 -16.66
CA GLY A 462 -25.61 3.40 -16.86
C GLY A 462 -26.44 2.14 -16.79
N VAL A 463 -25.80 1.02 -17.12
CA VAL A 463 -26.41 -0.30 -17.11
C VAL A 463 -25.76 -1.19 -16.05
N TRP A 464 -26.57 -2.04 -15.43
CA TRP A 464 -26.11 -3.03 -14.48
C TRP A 464 -25.74 -4.30 -15.23
N MET A 465 -24.57 -4.85 -14.91
CA MET A 465 -24.02 -6.08 -15.47
C MET A 465 -23.52 -6.97 -14.32
N GLU A 466 -23.60 -8.27 -14.50
CA GLU A 466 -22.88 -9.19 -13.61
C GLU A 466 -21.38 -9.02 -13.83
N GLU A 467 -20.63 -9.04 -12.74
CA GLU A 467 -19.18 -8.97 -12.81
C GLU A 467 -18.60 -10.37 -13.02
N HIS A 468 -17.67 -10.46 -13.95
CA HIS A 468 -17.00 -11.69 -14.33
C HIS A 468 -15.50 -11.63 -13.99
N ASP A 469 -15.04 -12.59 -13.19
CA ASP A 469 -13.62 -12.79 -12.96
C ASP A 469 -12.98 -13.46 -14.17
N THR A 470 -12.09 -12.76 -14.83
CA THR A 470 -11.31 -13.33 -15.95
C THR A 470 -10.09 -14.05 -15.39
N PRO A 471 -9.98 -15.41 -15.51
CA PRO A 471 -8.92 -16.21 -14.88
C PRO A 471 -7.55 -15.84 -15.41
N GLY A 472 -7.04 -15.02 -15.89
CA GLY A 472 -5.71 -14.56 -16.26
C GLY A 472 -5.35 -13.23 -15.59
N GLN A 473 -6.36 -12.49 -15.13
CA GLN A 473 -6.15 -11.18 -14.49
C GLN A 473 -5.49 -11.33 -13.12
N ALA A 474 -5.74 -12.45 -12.43
CA ALA A 474 -5.18 -12.72 -11.11
C ALA A 474 -3.69 -13.10 -11.09
N LYS A 475 -3.08 -13.49 -12.20
CA LYS A 475 -1.76 -14.14 -12.22
C LYS A 475 -0.74 -13.55 -13.21
N ASN A 476 -0.97 -12.41 -13.80
CA ASN A 476 -0.08 -11.88 -14.86
C ASN A 476 0.22 -12.94 -15.96
N VAL A 477 -0.77 -13.71 -16.34
CA VAL A 477 -0.60 -14.75 -17.36
C VAL A 477 -0.30 -14.06 -18.69
N ILE A 478 0.85 -14.39 -19.26
CA ILE A 478 1.19 -14.01 -20.63
C ILE A 478 0.40 -14.94 -21.56
N GLY A 479 -0.47 -14.36 -22.37
CA GLY A 479 -1.30 -15.10 -23.31
C GLY A 479 -2.25 -14.17 -24.06
N ARG A 480 -2.76 -14.63 -25.18
CA ARG A 480 -3.77 -13.88 -25.93
C ARG A 480 -5.12 -13.99 -25.20
N PRO A 481 -5.99 -12.97 -25.28
CA PRO A 481 -7.31 -13.02 -24.65
C PRO A 481 -8.13 -14.26 -25.01
N GLU A 482 -8.02 -14.75 -26.25
CA GLU A 482 -8.70 -15.94 -26.74
C GLU A 482 -8.20 -17.27 -26.14
N ASP A 483 -6.97 -17.29 -25.61
CA ASP A 483 -6.35 -18.48 -25.01
C ASP A 483 -6.63 -18.59 -23.50
N LEU A 484 -7.28 -17.58 -22.93
CA LEU A 484 -7.59 -17.56 -21.50
C LEU A 484 -8.82 -18.44 -21.19
N PRO A 485 -8.84 -19.09 -20.01
CA PRO A 485 -10.04 -19.78 -19.56
C PRO A 485 -11.26 -18.85 -19.56
N ARG A 486 -12.45 -19.39 -19.76
CA ARG A 486 -13.69 -18.61 -19.70
C ARG A 486 -13.81 -17.91 -18.35
N SER A 487 -14.27 -16.67 -18.37
CA SER A 487 -14.60 -15.89 -17.18
C SER A 487 -15.64 -16.63 -16.34
N LYS A 488 -15.54 -16.45 -15.00
CA LYS A 488 -16.51 -16.98 -14.06
C LYS A 488 -17.31 -15.83 -13.47
N GLU A 489 -18.60 -16.03 -13.35
CA GLU A 489 -19.45 -15.12 -12.60
C GLU A 489 -19.00 -15.07 -11.14
N THR A 490 -18.82 -13.86 -10.61
CA THR A 490 -18.43 -13.65 -9.22
C THR A 490 -19.62 -13.40 -8.31
N GLY A 491 -20.78 -13.13 -8.89
CA GLY A 491 -21.98 -12.65 -8.22
C GLY A 491 -21.89 -11.17 -7.79
N ASN A 492 -20.77 -10.50 -8.03
CA ASN A 492 -20.66 -9.05 -7.85
C ASN A 492 -21.30 -8.32 -9.03
N TRP A 493 -21.45 -7.01 -8.91
CA TRP A 493 -22.13 -6.18 -9.89
C TRP A 493 -21.21 -5.09 -10.43
N ARG A 494 -21.34 -4.86 -11.72
CA ARG A 494 -20.74 -3.75 -12.44
C ARG A 494 -21.84 -2.77 -12.85
N PHE A 495 -21.66 -1.50 -12.55
CA PHE A 495 -22.45 -0.41 -13.13
C PHE A 495 -21.60 0.26 -14.20
N ARG A 496 -21.98 0.19 -15.47
CA ARG A 496 -21.26 0.76 -16.61
C ARG A 496 -22.01 1.91 -17.25
N SER A 497 -21.33 3.04 -17.43
CA SER A 497 -21.85 4.18 -18.18
C SER A 497 -20.91 4.52 -19.33
N ASN A 498 -21.49 4.62 -20.55
CA ASN A 498 -20.75 4.92 -21.78
C ASN A 498 -20.72 6.44 -22.10
N ALA A 499 -21.13 7.29 -21.19
CA ALA A 499 -21.06 8.73 -21.38
C ALA A 499 -19.63 9.24 -21.18
N LEU A 500 -19.08 9.93 -22.18
CA LEU A 500 -17.71 10.43 -22.18
C LEU A 500 -17.47 11.58 -21.18
N ARG A 501 -18.51 12.37 -20.88
CA ARG A 501 -18.52 13.39 -19.83
C ARG A 501 -19.38 12.85 -18.71
N ASN A 502 -18.73 12.51 -17.62
CA ASN A 502 -19.35 11.69 -16.59
C ASN A 502 -18.80 12.02 -15.20
N GLY A 503 -19.29 11.32 -14.22
CA GLY A 503 -18.81 11.38 -12.85
C GLY A 503 -19.75 10.71 -11.88
N GLU A 504 -19.36 10.74 -10.64
CA GLU A 504 -20.16 10.31 -9.50
C GLU A 504 -19.94 11.19 -8.28
N VAL A 505 -20.94 11.22 -7.41
CA VAL A 505 -20.82 11.71 -6.04
C VAL A 505 -21.04 10.54 -5.08
N VAL A 506 -20.12 10.36 -4.15
CA VAL A 506 -20.15 9.29 -3.17
C VAL A 506 -20.25 9.89 -1.78
N GLU A 507 -21.22 9.40 -0.99
CA GLU A 507 -21.41 9.73 0.43
C GLU A 507 -21.31 8.45 1.25
N VAL A 508 -20.57 8.49 2.35
CA VAL A 508 -20.46 7.36 3.27
C VAL A 508 -20.81 7.81 4.67
N ARG A 509 -21.62 7.00 5.38
CA ARG A 509 -21.92 7.20 6.80
C ARG A 509 -22.02 5.86 7.51
N SER A 510 -21.65 5.84 8.77
CA SER A 510 -21.97 4.70 9.61
C SER A 510 -23.28 4.91 10.40
N GLN A 511 -23.81 3.82 10.93
CA GLN A 511 -24.96 3.86 11.84
C GLN A 511 -24.70 4.73 13.06
N SER A 512 -23.48 4.72 13.57
CA SER A 512 -23.08 5.55 14.72
C SER A 512 -23.13 7.06 14.40
N GLU A 513 -22.92 7.45 13.14
CA GLU A 513 -22.96 8.87 12.71
C GLU A 513 -24.38 9.36 12.40
N ILE A 514 -25.25 8.52 11.81
CA ILE A 514 -26.56 8.95 11.32
C ILE A 514 -27.76 8.23 11.94
N GLY A 515 -27.51 7.17 12.68
CA GLY A 515 -28.50 6.43 13.46
C GLY A 515 -29.19 5.31 12.71
N SER A 516 -29.60 5.44 11.43
CA SER A 516 -30.19 4.35 10.66
C SER A 516 -30.05 4.53 9.15
N PHE A 517 -30.21 3.44 8.40
CA PHE A 517 -30.19 3.45 6.94
C PHE A 517 -31.31 4.33 6.35
N GLU A 518 -32.52 4.30 6.93
CA GLU A 518 -33.63 5.14 6.47
C GLU A 518 -33.36 6.64 6.65
N LYS A 519 -32.67 7.01 7.75
CA LYS A 519 -32.25 8.41 7.95
C LYS A 519 -31.20 8.83 6.94
N PHE A 520 -30.25 7.95 6.64
CA PHE A 520 -29.27 8.16 5.60
C PHE A 520 -29.92 8.36 4.22
N CYS A 521 -30.79 7.46 3.82
CA CYS A 521 -31.54 7.56 2.56
C CYS A 521 -32.34 8.86 2.47
N ARG A 522 -33.02 9.25 3.55
CA ARG A 522 -33.78 10.52 3.62
C ARG A 522 -32.88 11.74 3.47
N ALA A 523 -31.70 11.73 4.11
CA ALA A 523 -30.75 12.82 4.00
C ALA A 523 -30.26 12.97 2.55
N LEU A 524 -29.92 11.88 1.87
CA LEU A 524 -29.44 11.93 0.50
C LEU A 524 -30.52 12.36 -0.49
N ARG A 525 -31.76 11.94 -0.32
CA ARG A 525 -32.90 12.40 -1.17
C ARG A 525 -33.10 13.93 -1.13
N ALA A 526 -32.74 14.57 -0.02
CA ALA A 526 -32.81 16.02 0.13
C ALA A 526 -31.61 16.76 -0.50
N HIS A 527 -30.56 16.02 -0.87
CA HIS A 527 -29.30 16.57 -1.36
C HIS A 527 -28.88 15.87 -2.67
N THR A 528 -29.32 16.41 -3.81
CA THR A 528 -28.96 15.90 -5.14
C THR A 528 -27.89 16.77 -5.78
N PRO A 529 -26.84 16.19 -6.41
CA PRO A 529 -25.83 16.93 -7.13
C PRO A 529 -26.39 17.68 -8.35
N ARG A 530 -25.77 18.81 -8.67
CA ARG A 530 -26.06 19.57 -9.90
C ARG A 530 -24.83 19.54 -10.80
N ALA A 531 -24.96 18.90 -11.97
CA ALA A 531 -23.85 18.71 -12.90
C ALA A 531 -24.02 19.56 -14.17
N THR A 532 -22.90 19.99 -14.73
CA THR A 532 -22.77 20.48 -16.11
C THR A 532 -21.79 19.56 -16.82
N LEU A 533 -22.25 18.80 -17.82
CA LEU A 533 -21.50 17.71 -18.47
C LEU A 533 -21.44 17.93 -19.99
N ILE A 534 -20.79 19.01 -20.40
CA ILE A 534 -20.55 19.33 -21.81
C ILE A 534 -19.05 19.39 -22.11
N ALA A 535 -18.67 19.16 -23.36
CA ALA A 535 -17.26 19.18 -23.78
C ALA A 535 -16.55 20.48 -23.33
N GLY A 536 -15.41 20.33 -22.68
CA GLY A 536 -14.61 21.44 -22.14
C GLY A 536 -15.22 22.14 -20.91
N LYS A 537 -16.36 21.66 -20.39
CA LYS A 537 -16.98 22.19 -19.17
C LYS A 537 -17.68 21.08 -18.39
N VAL A 538 -16.89 20.28 -17.72
CA VAL A 538 -17.37 19.21 -16.81
C VAL A 538 -17.27 19.71 -15.37
N SER A 539 -18.39 19.82 -14.67
CA SER A 539 -18.40 20.32 -13.28
C SER A 539 -19.60 19.83 -12.49
N VAL A 540 -19.45 19.80 -11.17
CA VAL A 540 -20.48 19.44 -10.20
C VAL A 540 -20.51 20.45 -9.06
N GLU A 541 -21.70 20.79 -8.61
CA GLU A 541 -21.98 21.49 -7.36
C GLU A 541 -22.81 20.55 -6.48
N TYR A 542 -22.36 20.34 -5.26
CA TYR A 542 -23.02 19.47 -4.30
C TYR A 542 -22.97 20.07 -2.91
N THR A 543 -24.12 20.04 -2.22
CA THR A 543 -24.18 20.38 -0.79
C THR A 543 -24.39 19.10 -0.01
N THR A 544 -23.43 18.79 0.85
CA THR A 544 -23.47 17.55 1.65
C THR A 544 -24.59 17.60 2.70
N PRO A 545 -25.05 16.47 3.23
CA PRO A 545 -25.97 16.46 4.37
C PRO A 545 -25.43 17.20 5.62
N GLY A 546 -24.12 17.41 5.71
CA GLY A 546 -23.46 18.24 6.73
C GLY A 546 -23.45 19.74 6.41
N ASN A 547 -24.10 20.18 5.32
CA ASN A 547 -24.15 21.56 4.80
C ASN A 547 -22.83 22.11 4.24
N ASP A 548 -21.83 21.30 3.96
CA ASP A 548 -20.65 21.74 3.23
C ASP A 548 -20.96 21.84 1.74
N ARG A 549 -20.62 22.98 1.15
CA ARG A 549 -20.82 23.23 -0.28
C ARG A 549 -19.53 22.90 -1.03
N MET A 550 -19.57 21.83 -1.80
CA MET A 550 -18.49 21.39 -2.67
C MET A 550 -18.81 21.81 -4.12
N LYS A 551 -17.83 22.39 -4.79
CA LYS A 551 -17.87 22.63 -6.23
C LYS A 551 -16.59 22.07 -6.83
N PHE A 552 -16.74 21.23 -7.83
CA PHE A 552 -15.62 20.67 -8.57
C PHE A 552 -15.80 20.93 -10.07
N ALA A 553 -14.77 21.46 -10.69
CA ALA A 553 -14.70 21.68 -12.13
C ALA A 553 -13.43 21.02 -12.68
N PHE A 554 -13.59 20.13 -13.63
CA PHE A 554 -12.49 19.43 -14.29
C PHE A 554 -11.57 20.43 -15.01
N PRO A 555 -10.23 20.26 -14.98
CA PRO A 555 -9.53 19.18 -14.27
C PRO A 555 -9.21 19.51 -12.80
N ASP A 556 -9.04 20.79 -12.41
CA ASP A 556 -8.40 21.14 -11.13
C ASP A 556 -9.11 22.25 -10.34
N GLY A 557 -10.30 22.61 -10.73
CA GLY A 557 -11.11 23.62 -10.03
C GLY A 557 -11.84 23.02 -8.84
N ARG A 558 -11.33 23.21 -7.61
CA ARG A 558 -11.92 22.70 -6.36
C ARG A 558 -12.29 23.85 -5.44
N TRP A 559 -13.51 23.86 -4.93
CA TRP A 559 -13.97 24.87 -3.95
C TRP A 559 -14.77 24.19 -2.85
N LEU A 560 -14.44 24.52 -1.63
CA LEU A 560 -15.17 24.14 -0.42
C LEU A 560 -15.69 25.38 0.27
N ASN A 561 -17.00 25.46 0.46
CA ASN A 561 -17.68 26.59 1.10
C ASN A 561 -17.31 27.95 0.45
N GLY A 562 -17.17 27.96 -0.87
CA GLY A 562 -16.81 29.14 -1.67
C GLY A 562 -15.32 29.48 -1.68
N LYS A 563 -14.48 28.80 -0.92
CA LYS A 563 -13.02 28.98 -0.93
C LYS A 563 -12.37 27.96 -1.87
N ARG A 564 -11.42 28.42 -2.68
CA ARG A 564 -10.64 27.53 -3.55
C ARG A 564 -9.72 26.66 -2.68
N VAL A 565 -9.69 25.37 -2.97
CA VAL A 565 -8.78 24.42 -2.34
C VAL A 565 -7.49 24.36 -3.17
N ASP A 566 -6.37 24.64 -2.54
CA ASP A 566 -5.03 24.58 -3.14
C ASP A 566 -4.30 23.35 -2.59
N LEU A 567 -4.15 22.32 -3.44
CA LEU A 567 -3.45 21.09 -3.07
C LEU A 567 -1.92 21.26 -3.00
N THR A 568 -1.38 22.29 -3.66
CA THR A 568 0.08 22.47 -3.76
C THR A 568 0.74 22.77 -2.41
N THR A 569 -0.05 23.20 -1.43
CA THR A 569 0.40 23.48 -0.06
C THR A 569 0.41 22.26 0.85
N THR A 570 -0.06 21.10 0.38
CA THR A 570 -0.09 19.87 1.16
C THR A 570 1.33 19.44 1.55
N PRO A 571 1.62 19.23 2.85
CA PRO A 571 2.89 18.69 3.34
C PRO A 571 3.07 17.22 2.91
N LEU A 572 4.19 16.59 3.30
CA LEU A 572 4.35 15.14 3.10
C LEU A 572 3.34 14.35 3.91
N PHE A 573 3.12 14.75 5.17
CA PHE A 573 2.09 14.21 6.06
C PHE A 573 1.43 15.35 6.82
N ASP A 574 0.10 15.35 6.87
CA ASP A 574 -0.73 16.36 7.54
C ASP A 574 -2.01 15.73 8.08
N GLY A 575 -1.87 14.96 9.13
CA GLY A 575 -2.94 14.29 9.87
C GLY A 575 -2.84 14.51 11.37
N PRO A 576 -3.58 13.75 12.17
CA PRO A 576 -3.52 13.86 13.62
C PRO A 576 -2.27 13.21 14.21
N PHE A 577 -1.67 12.24 13.52
CA PHE A 577 -0.59 11.41 14.02
C PHE A 577 0.74 11.64 13.31
N LEU A 578 0.73 11.82 12.00
CA LEU A 578 1.93 11.95 11.18
C LEU A 578 2.11 13.37 10.67
N HIS A 579 3.30 13.93 10.86
CA HIS A 579 3.63 15.29 10.44
C HIS A 579 5.01 15.36 9.79
N ALA A 580 5.06 15.76 8.52
CA ALA A 580 6.32 15.98 7.81
C ALA A 580 6.18 17.06 6.75
N ALA A 581 7.09 18.02 6.75
CA ALA A 581 7.13 19.07 5.73
C ALA A 581 7.86 18.59 4.47
N VAL A 582 7.46 19.10 3.31
CA VAL A 582 8.20 18.90 2.05
C VAL A 582 9.63 19.47 2.22
N GLY A 583 10.64 18.69 1.87
CA GLY A 583 12.05 19.04 2.03
C GLY A 583 12.63 18.87 3.43
N GLY A 584 11.80 18.51 4.44
CA GLY A 584 12.17 18.53 5.84
C GLY A 584 13.05 17.38 6.33
N ARG A 585 13.03 16.22 5.67
CA ARG A 585 13.74 14.99 6.04
C ARG A 585 13.49 14.50 7.46
N LYS A 586 12.36 14.89 8.04
CA LYS A 586 11.99 14.56 9.41
C LYS A 586 10.52 14.18 9.44
N LEU A 587 10.23 12.99 10.00
CA LEU A 587 8.88 12.57 10.34
C LEU A 587 8.69 12.69 11.85
N THR A 588 7.64 13.38 12.25
CA THR A 588 7.18 13.44 13.63
C THR A 588 5.90 12.60 13.73
N ILE A 589 5.91 11.62 14.60
CA ILE A 589 4.79 10.73 14.92
C ILE A 589 4.31 11.11 16.32
N THR A 590 3.01 11.34 16.48
CA THR A 590 2.42 11.77 17.77
C THR A 590 1.16 10.96 18.07
N HIS A 591 1.00 10.52 19.31
CA HIS A 591 -0.22 9.90 19.81
C HIS A 591 -0.42 10.29 21.29
N GLY A 592 -1.51 10.96 21.60
CA GLY A 592 -1.75 11.47 22.94
C GLY A 592 -0.64 12.43 23.42
N ARG A 593 0.19 11.97 24.36
CA ARG A 593 1.35 12.73 24.86
C ARG A 593 2.69 12.18 24.35
N GLU A 594 2.65 11.06 23.69
CA GLU A 594 3.83 10.40 23.15
C GLU A 594 4.25 11.03 21.84
N LYS A 595 5.53 10.97 21.58
CA LYS A 595 6.13 11.55 20.38
C LYS A 595 7.36 10.76 19.98
N LEU A 596 7.41 10.35 18.72
CA LEU A 596 8.57 9.73 18.09
C LEU A 596 9.03 10.60 16.91
N ILE A 597 10.31 10.90 16.85
CA ILE A 597 10.89 11.68 15.74
C ILE A 597 11.91 10.84 15.01
N LEU A 598 11.69 10.66 13.70
CA LEU A 598 12.63 10.05 12.77
C LEU A 598 13.34 11.16 11.99
N ASP A 599 14.57 11.49 12.34
CA ASP A 599 15.39 12.53 11.67
C ASP A 599 16.36 11.89 10.67
N PHE A 600 15.97 11.81 9.42
CA PHE A 600 16.77 11.20 8.35
C PHE A 600 17.98 12.04 7.91
N ALA A 601 18.02 13.33 8.27
CA ALA A 601 19.19 14.16 8.01
C ALA A 601 20.34 13.82 8.96
N ASN A 602 20.03 13.62 10.24
CA ASN A 602 20.99 13.30 11.29
C ASN A 602 21.08 11.81 11.63
N VAL A 603 20.22 10.97 11.05
CA VAL A 603 20.10 9.53 11.32
C VAL A 603 19.87 9.25 12.81
N THR A 604 18.87 9.92 13.37
CA THR A 604 18.51 9.79 14.79
C THR A 604 17.04 9.46 14.97
N ILE A 605 16.76 8.65 15.98
CA ILE A 605 15.43 8.37 16.51
C ILE A 605 15.35 9.01 17.90
N THR A 606 14.31 9.76 18.17
CA THR A 606 14.08 10.44 19.47
C THR A 606 12.64 10.21 19.92
N GLU A 607 12.48 9.73 21.14
CA GLU A 607 11.20 9.53 21.83
C GLU A 607 10.96 10.63 22.85
#